data_aca0e7abdf33dd48eac4d239bc2a5926
#
_entry.id   aca0e7abdf33dd48eac4d239bc2a5926
#
_cell.length_a   1.000
_cell.length_b   1.000
_cell.length_c   1.000
_cell.angle_alpha   90.00
_cell.angle_beta   90.00
_cell.angle_gamma   90.00
#
_symmetry.space_group_name_H-M   'P 1'
#
loop_
_entity.id
_entity.type
_entity.pdbx_description
1 polymer ?
#
loop_
_entity_poly.entity_id
_entity_poly.type
_entity_poly.pdbx_seq_one_letter_code
_entity_poly.pdbx_strand_id
1 'polypeptide(L)'
;AAVNALPGGEIVPAMDRGLLDAAEFNNASSDRLLGFADVSKVYMLQSYHQNAEQFEITFNKTKFDALPEKMKAIIQNAVEAASADMSWKAIDRYSKDYIELQVKDKVRMYKTPASVLQKQLAVFDEVAAKKSADNPMFKEVLESQRKFAERAVRWDLDTNVDRRMAYNHYFAPKPAPRPAATTGPRGDSRR
;
A
#
# COMPACT_ATOMS: atom_id res chain seq x y z
N ALA A 1 20.81 0.05 -8.90
CA ALA A 1 20.82 1.15 -7.93
C ALA A 1 21.68 0.77 -6.73
N ALA A 2 22.38 1.74 -6.15
CA ALA A 2 23.00 1.59 -4.85
C ALA A 2 21.94 1.87 -3.79
N VAL A 3 21.74 0.95 -2.86
CA VAL A 3 20.73 1.09 -1.80
C VAL A 3 21.42 1.39 -0.48
N ASN A 4 20.97 2.44 0.19
CA ASN A 4 21.45 2.86 1.51
C ASN A 4 20.28 2.84 2.50
N ALA A 5 20.45 2.19 3.64
CA ALA A 5 19.50 2.24 4.73
C ALA A 5 19.83 3.45 5.62
N LEU A 6 18.86 4.34 5.82
CA LEU A 6 18.97 5.50 6.68
C LEU A 6 17.85 5.50 7.72
N PRO A 7 18.07 6.07 8.91
CA PRO A 7 16.97 6.40 9.82
C PRO A 7 15.95 7.32 9.13
N GLY A 8 14.65 7.09 9.37
CA GLY A 8 13.57 7.81 8.69
C GLY A 8 13.70 9.34 8.71
N GLY A 9 14.13 9.91 9.84
CA GLY A 9 14.34 11.36 9.97
C GLY A 9 15.54 11.91 9.18
N GLU A 10 16.41 11.07 8.64
CA GLU A 10 17.59 11.47 7.86
C GLU A 10 17.33 11.41 6.34
N ILE A 11 16.28 10.74 5.90
CA ILE A 11 15.99 10.50 4.47
C ILE A 11 15.69 11.82 3.75
N VAL A 12 14.74 12.61 4.25
CA VAL A 12 14.37 13.90 3.62
C VAL A 12 15.56 14.87 3.56
N PRO A 13 16.35 15.08 4.64
CA PRO A 13 17.57 15.87 4.55
C PRO A 13 18.62 15.32 3.57
N ALA A 14 18.71 14.00 3.40
CA ALA A 14 19.63 13.40 2.43
C ALA A 14 19.18 13.63 0.98
N MET A 15 17.86 13.54 0.71
CA MET A 15 17.28 13.89 -0.60
C MET A 15 17.46 15.38 -0.92
N ASP A 16 17.19 16.26 0.04
CA ASP A 16 17.32 17.71 -0.14
C ASP A 16 18.74 18.12 -0.53
N ARG A 17 19.75 17.45 0.06
CA ARG A 17 21.17 17.66 -0.26
C ARG A 17 21.65 16.94 -1.52
N GLY A 18 20.79 16.19 -2.21
CA GLY A 18 21.14 15.44 -3.41
C GLY A 18 22.03 14.21 -3.15
N LEU A 19 22.04 13.69 -1.93
CA LEU A 19 22.75 12.45 -1.59
C LEU A 19 21.97 11.21 -2.00
N LEU A 20 20.65 11.34 -2.16
CA LEU A 20 19.75 10.30 -2.63
C LEU A 20 18.94 10.81 -3.81
N ASP A 21 18.84 9.99 -4.85
CA ASP A 21 18.02 10.27 -6.05
C ASP A 21 16.55 9.89 -5.86
N ALA A 22 16.28 8.93 -4.97
CA ALA A 22 14.96 8.41 -4.66
C ALA A 22 14.96 7.81 -3.25
N ALA A 23 13.79 7.71 -2.65
CA ALA A 23 13.62 7.06 -1.36
C ALA A 23 12.32 6.26 -1.32
N GLU A 24 12.31 5.29 -0.44
CA GLU A 24 11.15 4.56 0.02
C GLU A 24 10.96 4.86 1.51
N PHE A 25 9.72 5.02 1.98
CA PHE A 25 9.50 5.23 3.40
C PHE A 25 8.26 4.47 3.90
N ASN A 26 7.02 5.04 3.79
CA ASN A 26 5.91 4.39 4.49
C ASN A 26 4.57 4.59 3.75
N ASN A 27 3.82 5.62 4.05
CA ASN A 27 2.48 5.89 3.53
C ASN A 27 2.25 7.37 3.31
N ALA A 28 1.16 7.72 2.60
CA ALA A 28 0.87 9.11 2.24
C ALA A 28 0.87 10.10 3.41
N SER A 29 0.41 9.68 4.59
CA SER A 29 0.35 10.55 5.77
C SER A 29 1.70 10.74 6.43
N SER A 30 2.46 9.67 6.63
CA SER A 30 3.81 9.71 7.18
C SER A 30 4.77 10.48 6.28
N ASP A 31 4.72 10.21 4.98
CA ASP A 31 5.53 10.87 3.98
C ASP A 31 5.28 12.38 3.96
N ARG A 32 4.00 12.77 4.00
CA ARG A 32 3.60 14.16 4.05
C ARG A 32 4.08 14.87 5.32
N LEU A 33 3.92 14.21 6.49
CA LEU A 33 4.34 14.77 7.78
C LEU A 33 5.85 14.96 7.89
N LEU A 34 6.65 14.10 7.24
CA LEU A 34 8.11 14.20 7.22
C LEU A 34 8.64 15.17 6.16
N GLY A 35 7.78 15.73 5.30
CA GLY A 35 8.20 16.70 4.28
C GLY A 35 8.72 16.07 2.99
N PHE A 36 8.42 14.81 2.69
CA PHE A 36 8.83 14.21 1.41
C PHE A 36 8.28 14.97 0.20
N ALA A 37 7.11 15.58 0.33
CA ALA A 37 6.53 16.40 -0.72
C ALA A 37 7.35 17.66 -1.06
N ASP A 38 8.21 18.12 -0.16
CA ASP A 38 9.07 19.27 -0.41
C ASP A 38 10.26 18.92 -1.30
N VAL A 39 10.77 17.69 -1.17
CA VAL A 39 11.96 17.20 -1.86
C VAL A 39 11.65 16.31 -3.08
N SER A 40 10.42 15.80 -3.21
CA SER A 40 9.99 14.99 -4.36
C SER A 40 8.56 15.35 -4.79
N LYS A 41 8.38 15.53 -6.09
CA LYS A 41 7.06 15.76 -6.71
C LYS A 41 6.56 14.55 -7.52
N VAL A 42 7.22 13.41 -7.38
CA VAL A 42 6.87 12.16 -8.08
C VAL A 42 6.73 11.04 -7.07
N TYR A 43 5.54 10.43 -6.98
CA TYR A 43 5.24 9.34 -6.07
C TYR A 43 4.69 8.12 -6.81
N MET A 44 5.11 6.93 -6.35
CA MET A 44 4.56 5.64 -6.75
C MET A 44 4.21 4.86 -5.49
N LEU A 45 2.92 4.73 -5.17
CA LEU A 45 2.45 4.11 -3.92
C LEU A 45 2.20 2.61 -3.99
N GLN A 46 2.32 1.99 -5.18
CA GLN A 46 2.05 0.56 -5.34
C GLN A 46 3.33 -0.26 -5.23
N SER A 47 3.35 -1.19 -4.29
CA SER A 47 4.42 -2.16 -4.12
C SER A 47 3.89 -3.44 -3.49
N TYR A 48 4.57 -4.57 -3.69
CA TYR A 48 4.25 -5.82 -3.03
C TYR A 48 4.88 -5.94 -1.64
N HIS A 49 5.94 -5.19 -1.33
CA HIS A 49 6.67 -5.37 -0.08
C HIS A 49 6.03 -4.63 1.11
N GLN A 50 5.23 -3.60 0.85
CA GLN A 50 4.57 -2.79 1.90
C GLN A 50 3.12 -2.44 1.57
N ASN A 51 2.38 -3.36 0.98
CA ASN A 51 0.95 -3.17 0.74
C ASN A 51 0.10 -3.32 2.01
N ALA A 52 0.67 -3.88 3.06
CA ALA A 52 0.10 -3.96 4.39
C ALA A 52 1.21 -3.82 5.43
N GLU A 53 0.97 -2.99 6.43
CA GLU A 53 1.90 -2.77 7.54
C GLU A 53 1.39 -3.44 8.81
N GLN A 54 2.33 -3.93 9.62
CA GLN A 54 2.07 -4.44 10.95
C GLN A 54 2.88 -3.62 11.94
N PHE A 55 2.20 -3.03 12.90
CA PHE A 55 2.85 -2.33 14.00
C PHE A 55 2.92 -3.21 15.22
N GLU A 56 4.03 -3.14 15.93
CA GLU A 56 4.27 -3.91 17.14
C GLU A 56 4.22 -3.02 18.38
N ILE A 57 3.60 -3.53 19.45
CA ILE A 57 3.68 -2.94 20.78
C ILE A 57 4.54 -3.87 21.63
N THR A 58 5.80 -3.52 21.81
CA THR A 58 6.80 -4.35 22.49
C THR A 58 6.92 -4.01 23.96
N PHE A 59 6.82 -5.01 24.83
CA PHE A 59 7.02 -4.89 26.25
C PHE A 59 8.29 -5.58 26.72
N ASN A 60 8.94 -5.02 27.73
CA ASN A 60 9.98 -5.75 28.45
C ASN A 60 9.35 -6.99 29.11
N LYS A 61 9.82 -8.19 28.72
CA LYS A 61 9.21 -9.47 29.14
C LYS A 61 9.16 -9.62 30.65
N THR A 62 10.27 -9.36 31.36
CA THR A 62 10.32 -9.50 32.83
C THR A 62 9.34 -8.57 33.53
N LYS A 63 9.20 -7.33 33.08
CA LYS A 63 8.24 -6.38 33.65
C LYS A 63 6.80 -6.76 33.32
N PHE A 64 6.55 -7.22 32.11
CA PHE A 64 5.21 -7.64 31.70
C PHE A 64 4.77 -8.90 32.47
N ASP A 65 5.65 -9.90 32.60
CA ASP A 65 5.38 -11.15 33.32
C ASP A 65 5.08 -10.90 34.80
N ALA A 66 5.68 -9.87 35.41
CA ALA A 66 5.45 -9.49 36.80
C ALA A 66 4.11 -8.77 37.05
N LEU A 67 3.38 -8.37 35.99
CA LEU A 67 2.07 -7.74 36.13
C LEU A 67 1.00 -8.75 36.62
N PRO A 68 0.04 -8.29 37.43
CA PRO A 68 -1.15 -9.08 37.75
C PRO A 68 -1.91 -9.48 36.46
N GLU A 69 -2.53 -10.67 36.45
CA GLU A 69 -3.27 -11.17 35.28
C GLU A 69 -4.34 -10.21 34.77
N LYS A 70 -5.03 -9.51 35.69
CA LYS A 70 -6.00 -8.46 35.36
C LYS A 70 -5.34 -7.35 34.50
N MET A 71 -4.14 -6.93 34.84
CA MET A 71 -3.44 -5.88 34.09
C MET A 71 -2.99 -6.38 32.71
N LYS A 72 -2.50 -7.61 32.62
CA LYS A 72 -2.15 -8.24 31.33
C LYS A 72 -3.37 -8.30 30.40
N ALA A 73 -4.51 -8.73 30.92
CA ALA A 73 -5.75 -8.79 30.16
C ALA A 73 -6.23 -7.40 29.69
N ILE A 74 -6.11 -6.36 30.54
CA ILE A 74 -6.43 -4.98 30.14
C ILE A 74 -5.52 -4.51 29.00
N ILE A 75 -4.21 -4.75 29.11
CA ILE A 75 -3.25 -4.36 28.07
C ILE A 75 -3.56 -5.08 26.75
N GLN A 76 -3.81 -6.39 26.80
CA GLN A 76 -4.12 -7.17 25.60
C GLN A 76 -5.40 -6.66 24.91
N ASN A 77 -6.48 -6.47 25.64
CA ASN A 77 -7.72 -5.92 25.07
C ASN A 77 -7.54 -4.48 24.54
N ALA A 78 -6.74 -3.65 25.20
CA ALA A 78 -6.43 -2.30 24.72
C ALA A 78 -5.64 -2.33 23.41
N VAL A 79 -4.69 -3.25 23.26
CA VAL A 79 -3.92 -3.44 22.01
C VAL A 79 -4.84 -3.87 20.87
N GLU A 80 -5.73 -4.83 21.11
CA GLU A 80 -6.68 -5.31 20.11
C GLU A 80 -7.65 -4.19 19.67
N ALA A 81 -8.20 -3.44 20.64
CA ALA A 81 -9.07 -2.31 20.36
C ALA A 81 -8.35 -1.20 19.56
N ALA A 82 -7.13 -0.84 19.96
CA ALA A 82 -6.32 0.16 19.27
C ALA A 82 -5.96 -0.29 17.84
N SER A 83 -5.68 -1.58 17.62
CA SER A 83 -5.37 -2.14 16.30
C SER A 83 -6.57 -2.04 15.36
N ALA A 84 -7.77 -2.37 15.84
CA ALA A 84 -8.99 -2.24 15.06
C ALA A 84 -9.31 -0.78 14.71
N ASP A 85 -9.27 0.11 15.70
CA ASP A 85 -9.51 1.55 15.53
C ASP A 85 -8.51 2.19 14.55
N MET A 86 -7.23 1.86 14.67
CA MET A 86 -6.18 2.36 13.78
C MET A 86 -6.43 1.94 12.33
N SER A 87 -6.87 0.72 12.06
CA SER A 87 -7.13 0.23 10.70
C SER A 87 -8.16 1.09 9.97
N TRP A 88 -9.24 1.47 10.66
CA TRP A 88 -10.28 2.34 10.10
C TRP A 88 -9.81 3.79 9.95
N LYS A 89 -9.16 4.33 10.97
CA LYS A 89 -8.61 5.69 10.94
C LYS A 89 -7.54 5.86 9.87
N ALA A 90 -6.73 4.84 9.64
CA ALA A 90 -5.73 4.85 8.58
C ALA A 90 -6.35 5.03 7.19
N ILE A 91 -7.42 4.29 6.87
CA ILE A 91 -8.12 4.42 5.59
C ILE A 91 -8.63 5.86 5.38
N ASP A 92 -9.29 6.44 6.39
CA ASP A 92 -9.79 7.82 6.33
C ASP A 92 -8.65 8.83 6.20
N ARG A 93 -7.64 8.72 7.04
CA ARG A 93 -6.52 9.65 7.06
C ARG A 93 -5.68 9.59 5.80
N TYR A 94 -5.27 8.38 5.38
CA TYR A 94 -4.41 8.21 4.20
C TYR A 94 -5.11 8.65 2.92
N SER A 95 -6.42 8.42 2.79
CA SER A 95 -7.18 8.88 1.64
C SER A 95 -7.28 10.40 1.56
N LYS A 96 -7.41 11.09 2.69
CA LYS A 96 -7.38 12.56 2.75
C LYS A 96 -6.01 13.12 2.37
N ASP A 97 -4.95 12.61 3.01
CA ASP A 97 -3.58 13.06 2.75
C ASP A 97 -3.15 12.74 1.30
N TYR A 98 -3.60 11.63 0.72
CA TYR A 98 -3.39 11.31 -0.70
C TYR A 98 -3.96 12.39 -1.64
N ILE A 99 -5.14 12.91 -1.35
CA ILE A 99 -5.73 14.01 -2.12
C ILE A 99 -4.97 15.32 -1.87
N GLU A 100 -4.62 15.61 -0.63
CA GLU A 100 -3.89 16.83 -0.29
C GLU A 100 -2.50 16.89 -0.90
N LEU A 101 -1.76 15.78 -0.94
CA LEU A 101 -0.49 15.67 -1.64
C LEU A 101 -0.60 16.11 -3.11
N GLN A 102 -1.71 15.77 -3.78
CA GLN A 102 -1.93 16.15 -5.19
C GLN A 102 -2.40 17.60 -5.33
N VAL A 103 -3.36 18.01 -4.51
CA VAL A 103 -4.02 19.31 -4.66
C VAL A 103 -3.20 20.45 -4.04
N LYS A 104 -2.69 20.26 -2.81
CA LYS A 104 -1.93 21.28 -2.08
C LYS A 104 -0.44 21.22 -2.41
N ASP A 105 0.15 20.02 -2.28
CA ASP A 105 1.59 19.84 -2.35
C ASP A 105 2.08 19.60 -3.80
N LYS A 106 1.14 19.52 -4.77
CA LYS A 106 1.42 19.38 -6.22
C LYS A 106 2.22 18.13 -6.59
N VAL A 107 2.08 17.09 -5.80
CA VAL A 107 2.70 15.78 -6.06
C VAL A 107 1.98 15.08 -7.22
N ARG A 108 2.75 14.51 -8.13
CA ARG A 108 2.24 13.69 -9.24
C ARG A 108 2.28 12.22 -8.84
N MET A 109 1.10 11.61 -8.77
CA MET A 109 0.96 10.19 -8.43
C MET A 109 1.04 9.34 -9.69
N TYR A 110 1.96 8.39 -9.71
CA TYR A 110 2.11 7.42 -10.81
C TYR A 110 1.80 6.01 -10.30
N LYS A 111 1.22 5.23 -11.17
CA LYS A 111 1.14 3.78 -10.94
C LYS A 111 2.49 3.16 -11.19
N THR A 112 2.90 2.27 -10.30
CA THR A 112 4.13 1.51 -10.49
C THR A 112 4.00 0.67 -11.76
N PRO A 113 4.98 0.76 -12.70
CA PRO A 113 4.94 -0.03 -13.91
C PRO A 113 4.86 -1.53 -13.64
N ALA A 114 4.05 -2.25 -14.42
CA ALA A 114 3.89 -3.70 -14.26
C ALA A 114 5.23 -4.46 -14.33
N SER A 115 6.18 -3.99 -15.15
CA SER A 115 7.52 -4.56 -15.24
C SER A 115 8.31 -4.47 -13.92
N VAL A 116 8.13 -3.40 -13.15
CA VAL A 116 8.74 -3.26 -11.81
C VAL A 116 8.11 -4.24 -10.84
N LEU A 117 6.77 -4.34 -10.82
CA LEU A 117 6.06 -5.28 -9.96
C LEU A 117 6.42 -6.74 -10.28
N GLN A 118 6.50 -7.11 -11.56
CA GLN A 118 6.96 -8.43 -11.99
C GLN A 118 8.40 -8.71 -11.53
N LYS A 119 9.28 -7.72 -11.63
CA LYS A 119 10.67 -7.86 -11.17
C LYS A 119 10.74 -8.02 -9.66
N GLN A 120 9.91 -7.33 -8.88
CA GLN A 120 9.82 -7.53 -7.43
C GLN A 120 9.48 -8.98 -7.08
N LEU A 121 8.47 -9.58 -7.75
CA LEU A 121 8.10 -10.98 -7.50
C LEU A 121 9.24 -11.94 -7.82
N ALA A 122 9.89 -11.77 -8.98
CA ALA A 122 11.00 -12.63 -9.39
C ALA A 122 12.19 -12.55 -8.41
N VAL A 123 12.56 -11.32 -7.99
CA VAL A 123 13.66 -11.13 -7.04
C VAL A 123 13.29 -11.63 -5.64
N PHE A 124 12.01 -11.51 -5.25
CA PHE A 124 11.55 -12.08 -4.00
C PHE A 124 11.76 -13.60 -3.96
N ASP A 125 11.46 -14.32 -5.04
CA ASP A 125 11.68 -15.76 -5.12
C ASP A 125 13.16 -16.15 -4.94
N GLU A 126 14.08 -15.41 -5.58
CA GLU A 126 15.51 -15.59 -5.42
C GLU A 126 15.99 -15.37 -3.97
N VAL A 127 15.55 -14.25 -3.36
CA VAL A 127 15.90 -13.90 -1.98
C VAL A 127 15.30 -14.90 -0.98
N ALA A 128 14.04 -15.28 -1.16
CA ALA A 128 13.34 -16.23 -0.31
C ALA A 128 13.99 -17.63 -0.36
N ALA A 129 14.40 -18.08 -1.53
CA ALA A 129 15.12 -19.34 -1.69
C ALA A 129 16.47 -19.33 -0.95
N LYS A 130 17.25 -18.26 -1.13
CA LYS A 130 18.54 -18.10 -0.44
C LYS A 130 18.36 -18.06 1.08
N LYS A 131 17.46 -17.23 1.58
CA LYS A 131 17.21 -17.09 3.02
C LYS A 131 16.67 -18.38 3.64
N SER A 132 15.85 -19.14 2.92
CA SER A 132 15.35 -20.44 3.37
C SER A 132 16.45 -21.51 3.43
N ALA A 133 17.43 -21.44 2.54
CA ALA A 133 18.59 -22.34 2.60
C ALA A 133 19.50 -22.03 3.80
N ASP A 134 19.67 -20.76 4.13
CA ASP A 134 20.55 -20.30 5.19
C ASP A 134 19.91 -20.39 6.59
N ASN A 135 18.58 -20.39 6.69
CA ASN A 135 17.86 -20.30 7.97
C ASN A 135 16.60 -21.18 7.98
N PRO A 136 16.63 -22.32 8.71
CA PRO A 136 15.49 -23.24 8.81
C PRO A 136 14.23 -22.61 9.40
N MET A 137 14.34 -21.71 10.37
CA MET A 137 13.21 -21.02 10.97
C MET A 137 12.56 -20.07 9.96
N PHE A 138 13.36 -19.34 9.18
CA PHE A 138 12.83 -18.50 8.09
C PHE A 138 12.05 -19.35 7.08
N LYS A 139 12.56 -20.53 6.72
CA LYS A 139 11.87 -21.46 5.82
C LYS A 139 10.51 -21.88 6.38
N GLU A 140 10.48 -22.31 7.64
CA GLU A 140 9.25 -22.75 8.31
C GLU A 140 8.20 -21.65 8.36
N VAL A 141 8.60 -20.43 8.75
CA VAL A 141 7.71 -19.25 8.77
C VAL A 141 7.18 -18.95 7.38
N LEU A 142 8.05 -18.91 6.36
CA LEU A 142 7.65 -18.62 4.99
C LEU A 142 6.67 -19.68 4.44
N GLU A 143 6.89 -20.96 4.73
CA GLU A 143 5.98 -22.04 4.32
C GLU A 143 4.61 -21.91 5.00
N SER A 144 4.59 -21.53 6.28
CA SER A 144 3.35 -21.25 7.02
C SER A 144 2.59 -20.05 6.41
N GLN A 145 3.30 -18.97 6.12
CA GLN A 145 2.71 -17.77 5.47
C GLN A 145 2.17 -18.11 4.07
N ARG A 146 2.88 -18.87 3.27
CA ARG A 146 2.42 -19.30 1.94
C ARG A 146 1.13 -20.09 1.99
N LYS A 147 1.02 -21.09 2.91
CA LYS A 147 -0.21 -21.87 3.11
C LYS A 147 -1.39 -21.01 3.52
N PHE A 148 -1.15 -20.04 4.39
CA PHE A 148 -2.19 -19.09 4.78
C PHE A 148 -2.60 -18.19 3.61
N ALA A 149 -1.64 -17.61 2.92
CA ALA A 149 -1.87 -16.68 1.81
C ALA A 149 -2.62 -17.36 0.65
N GLU A 150 -2.24 -18.58 0.28
CA GLU A 150 -2.93 -19.34 -0.77
C GLU A 150 -4.43 -19.45 -0.48
N ARG A 151 -4.79 -19.77 0.75
CA ARG A 151 -6.19 -19.91 1.16
C ARG A 151 -6.89 -18.55 1.31
N ALA A 152 -6.25 -17.61 2.02
CA ALA A 152 -6.87 -16.33 2.37
C ALA A 152 -7.02 -15.42 1.15
N VAL A 153 -5.98 -15.33 0.30
CA VAL A 153 -6.02 -14.52 -0.92
C VAL A 153 -6.99 -15.11 -1.94
N ARG A 154 -7.02 -16.43 -2.07
CA ARG A 154 -8.02 -17.08 -2.95
C ARG A 154 -9.44 -16.74 -2.51
N TRP A 155 -9.74 -16.85 -1.22
CA TRP A 155 -11.05 -16.47 -0.69
C TRP A 155 -11.37 -15.00 -0.98
N ASP A 156 -10.40 -14.09 -0.80
CA ASP A 156 -10.57 -12.67 -1.09
C ASP A 156 -10.88 -12.42 -2.58
N LEU A 157 -10.11 -13.05 -3.48
CA LEU A 157 -10.31 -12.92 -4.92
C LEU A 157 -11.66 -13.49 -5.40
N ASP A 158 -12.11 -14.59 -4.79
CA ASP A 158 -13.34 -15.27 -5.18
C ASP A 158 -14.61 -14.61 -4.60
N THR A 159 -14.49 -13.86 -3.49
CA THR A 159 -15.63 -13.30 -2.76
C THR A 159 -15.77 -11.78 -2.88
N ASN A 160 -14.73 -11.06 -3.25
CA ASN A 160 -14.78 -9.62 -3.42
C ASN A 160 -14.94 -9.25 -4.90
N VAL A 161 -15.85 -8.33 -5.17
CA VAL A 161 -16.02 -7.75 -6.51
C VAL A 161 -14.92 -6.71 -6.80
N ASP A 162 -14.60 -6.48 -8.08
CA ASP A 162 -13.68 -5.42 -8.47
C ASP A 162 -14.26 -4.03 -8.12
N ARG A 163 -13.72 -3.45 -7.06
CA ARG A 163 -14.12 -2.12 -6.56
C ARG A 163 -13.92 -1.01 -7.61
N ARG A 164 -13.03 -1.22 -8.57
CA ARG A 164 -12.79 -0.27 -9.67
C ARG A 164 -14.02 -0.09 -10.53
N MET A 165 -14.77 -1.16 -10.77
CA MET A 165 -16.01 -1.09 -11.54
C MET A 165 -17.02 -0.12 -10.89
N ALA A 166 -17.27 -0.27 -9.58
CA ALA A 166 -18.15 0.60 -8.83
C ALA A 166 -17.62 2.04 -8.75
N TYR A 167 -16.32 2.22 -8.48
CA TYR A 167 -15.70 3.53 -8.47
C TYR A 167 -15.87 4.27 -9.80
N ASN A 168 -15.59 3.61 -10.91
CA ASN A 168 -15.74 4.20 -12.24
C ASN A 168 -17.19 4.53 -12.58
N HIS A 169 -18.13 3.70 -12.14
CA HIS A 169 -19.56 3.95 -12.36
C HIS A 169 -20.04 5.25 -11.70
N TYR A 170 -19.58 5.54 -10.49
CA TYR A 170 -20.04 6.69 -9.73
C TYR A 170 -19.20 7.95 -9.92
N PHE A 171 -17.90 7.81 -10.12
CA PHE A 171 -16.96 8.92 -9.97
C PHE A 171 -16.09 9.21 -11.20
N ALA A 172 -15.98 8.28 -12.17
CA ALA A 172 -15.26 8.59 -13.41
C ALA A 172 -16.08 9.55 -14.29
N PRO A 173 -15.43 10.44 -15.05
CA PRO A 173 -16.11 11.28 -16.02
C PRO A 173 -16.93 10.41 -16.99
N LYS A 174 -18.22 10.68 -17.07
CA LYS A 174 -19.08 9.97 -18.06
C LYS A 174 -18.68 10.42 -19.46
N PRO A 175 -18.54 9.50 -20.42
CA PRO A 175 -18.31 9.88 -21.81
C PRO A 175 -19.48 10.77 -22.29
N ALA A 176 -19.14 11.81 -23.05
CA ALA A 176 -20.18 12.65 -23.69
C ALA A 176 -21.17 11.79 -24.47
N PRO A 177 -22.47 12.08 -24.44
CA PRO A 177 -23.45 11.36 -25.22
C PRO A 177 -23.03 11.36 -26.70
N ARG A 178 -23.01 10.20 -27.34
CA ARG A 178 -22.77 10.14 -28.78
C ARG A 178 -23.84 10.98 -29.48
N PRO A 179 -23.44 11.84 -30.45
CA PRO A 179 -24.43 12.54 -31.25
C PRO A 179 -25.38 11.51 -31.86
N ALA A 180 -26.68 11.78 -31.76
CA ALA A 180 -27.70 10.93 -32.37
C ALA A 180 -27.31 10.68 -33.82
N ALA A 181 -27.30 9.41 -34.24
CA ALA A 181 -27.08 9.09 -35.63
C ALA A 181 -28.17 9.81 -36.45
N THR A 182 -27.77 10.75 -37.28
CA THR A 182 -28.66 11.41 -38.22
C THR A 182 -29.13 10.33 -39.18
N THR A 183 -30.39 9.87 -39.01
CA THR A 183 -31.05 9.05 -39.99
C THR A 183 -31.22 9.92 -41.22
N GLY A 184 -30.31 9.74 -42.18
CA GLY A 184 -30.47 10.34 -43.50
C GLY A 184 -31.82 9.89 -44.13
N PRO A 185 -32.44 10.71 -44.99
CA PRO A 185 -33.73 10.41 -45.60
C PRO A 185 -33.61 9.08 -46.39
N ARG A 186 -34.50 8.13 -46.09
CA ARG A 186 -34.64 6.93 -46.88
C ARG A 186 -35.00 7.35 -48.31
N GLY A 187 -34.07 7.15 -49.23
CA GLY A 187 -34.34 7.33 -50.65
C GLY A 187 -35.50 6.40 -51.06
N ASP A 188 -36.58 7.02 -51.48
CA ASP A 188 -37.73 6.32 -52.06
C ASP A 188 -37.31 5.79 -53.43
N SER A 189 -36.98 4.51 -53.50
CA SER A 189 -36.76 3.83 -54.78
C SER A 189 -38.05 3.17 -55.24
N ARG A 190 -38.98 3.94 -55.74
CA ARG A 190 -39.97 3.43 -56.68
C ARG A 190 -39.43 3.62 -58.10
N ARG A 191 -39.00 2.53 -58.72
CA ARG A 191 -39.32 2.15 -60.12
C ARG A 191 -38.92 0.70 -60.35
#